data_04cfa1825e6287e30263fe517b5e46a6
#
_entry.id   04cfa1825e6287e30263fe517b5e46a6
#
_cell.length_a   1.000
_cell.length_b   1.000
_cell.length_c   1.000
_cell.angle_alpha   90.00
_cell.angle_beta   90.00
_cell.angle_gamma   90.00
#
_symmetry.space_group_name_H-M   'P 1'
#
loop_
_entity.id
_entity.type
_entity.pdbx_description
1 polymer ?
#
loop_
_entity_poly.entity_id
_entity_poly.type
_entity_poly.pdbx_seq_one_letter_code
_entity_poly.pdbx_strand_id
1 'polypeptide(L)'
;MLDSKQHIAIADELAQAERDRTMIPLLSTRFPDMGVEDSYAIQGEWVKRGIAGGRRLVGRKIGLTSRVMQEATGITEPDYGAIFADQVYENGSVIEHAQFSNVRIEVELAFVLKEDLAGPNCSIFDVLRATDYVVPALEILSSRIEMKGRTIVDTISDNAALGAMVYGGNPVRPEDVDLRWVSALLYRNESIEDTGVAAAVLNHPAMGVAWLANKLHAHGDTLKKGDIILAGSFTKPMWVEPGDTVHADYGKLGAITCRFQ
;
A
#
# COMPACT_ATOMS: atom_id res chain seq x y z
N MET A 1 -21.13 15.28 -4.74
CA MET A 1 -19.75 15.74 -4.41
C MET A 1 -19.80 16.50 -3.09
N LEU A 2 -18.82 16.25 -2.24
CA LEU A 2 -18.63 16.93 -0.95
C LEU A 2 -17.96 18.28 -1.16
N ASP A 3 -18.10 19.19 -0.20
CA ASP A 3 -17.36 20.46 -0.21
C ASP A 3 -15.99 20.33 0.52
N SER A 4 -15.12 21.32 0.37
CA SER A 4 -13.79 21.30 0.97
C SER A 4 -13.83 21.27 2.50
N LYS A 5 -14.86 21.78 3.15
CA LYS A 5 -14.99 21.71 4.62
C LYS A 5 -15.31 20.29 5.07
N GLN A 6 -16.14 19.59 4.30
CA GLN A 6 -16.45 18.18 4.54
C GLN A 6 -15.21 17.29 4.33
N HIS A 7 -14.42 17.52 3.26
CA HIS A 7 -13.15 16.80 3.04
C HIS A 7 -12.21 16.96 4.23
N ILE A 8 -12.03 18.20 4.70
CA ILE A 8 -11.20 18.53 5.85
C ILE A 8 -11.71 17.84 7.13
N ALA A 9 -13.03 17.93 7.40
CA ALA A 9 -13.62 17.33 8.60
C ALA A 9 -13.47 15.81 8.63
N ILE A 10 -13.67 15.14 7.49
CA ILE A 10 -13.50 13.68 7.37
C ILE A 10 -12.01 13.29 7.53
N ALA A 11 -11.10 14.05 6.94
CA ALA A 11 -9.66 13.84 7.13
C ALA A 11 -9.23 14.00 8.61
N ASP A 12 -9.85 14.95 9.35
CA ASP A 12 -9.66 15.09 10.80
C ASP A 12 -10.15 13.88 11.57
N GLU A 13 -11.34 13.38 11.22
CA GLU A 13 -11.96 12.22 11.84
C GLU A 13 -11.09 10.97 11.62
N LEU A 14 -10.57 10.76 10.40
CA LEU A 14 -9.64 9.67 10.09
C LEU A 14 -8.32 9.79 10.85
N ALA A 15 -7.76 10.99 10.93
CA ALA A 15 -6.54 11.22 11.69
C ALA A 15 -6.75 10.99 13.21
N GLN A 16 -7.94 11.28 13.73
CA GLN A 16 -8.30 10.98 15.11
C GLN A 16 -8.47 9.47 15.31
N ALA A 17 -9.17 8.78 14.40
CA ALA A 17 -9.34 7.33 14.43
C ALA A 17 -7.99 6.60 14.41
N GLU A 18 -7.00 7.09 13.63
CA GLU A 18 -5.64 6.56 13.62
C GLU A 18 -4.97 6.69 15.00
N ARG A 19 -5.07 7.84 15.64
CA ARG A 19 -4.49 8.06 16.98
C ARG A 19 -5.16 7.21 18.05
N ASP A 20 -6.48 7.11 18.00
CA ASP A 20 -7.30 6.40 18.99
C ASP A 20 -7.35 4.88 18.72
N ARG A 21 -6.84 4.44 17.54
CA ARG A 21 -6.89 3.04 17.09
C ARG A 21 -8.32 2.50 17.05
N THR A 22 -9.22 3.32 16.55
CA THR A 22 -10.63 3.02 16.38
C THR A 22 -11.00 3.00 14.91
N MET A 23 -12.21 2.57 14.61
CA MET A 23 -12.77 2.66 13.27
C MET A 23 -13.99 3.57 13.28
N ILE A 24 -14.11 4.36 12.23
CA ILE A 24 -15.32 5.14 11.94
C ILE A 24 -16.27 4.36 11.04
N PRO A 25 -17.57 4.66 11.07
CA PRO A 25 -18.54 4.08 10.15
C PRO A 25 -18.21 4.39 8.67
N LEU A 26 -18.72 3.54 7.77
CA LEU A 26 -18.54 3.68 6.33
C LEU A 26 -18.92 5.08 5.84
N LEU A 27 -18.00 5.73 5.14
CA LEU A 27 -18.24 7.02 4.48
C LEU A 27 -19.26 6.88 3.34
N SER A 28 -19.17 5.79 2.59
CA SER A 28 -20.12 5.44 1.52
C SER A 28 -21.57 5.36 2.01
N THR A 29 -21.80 4.98 3.25
CA THR A 29 -23.13 4.97 3.87
C THR A 29 -23.53 6.36 4.37
N ARG A 30 -22.59 7.10 4.96
CA ARG A 30 -22.82 8.46 5.50
C ARG A 30 -23.00 9.48 4.38
N PHE A 31 -22.34 9.28 3.25
CA PHE A 31 -22.34 10.18 2.09
C PHE A 31 -22.58 9.39 0.80
N PRO A 32 -23.82 8.97 0.51
CA PRO A 32 -24.13 8.10 -0.62
C PRO A 32 -23.74 8.67 -2.00
N ASP A 33 -23.66 10.00 -2.12
CA ASP A 33 -23.29 10.69 -3.37
C ASP A 33 -21.79 10.98 -3.49
N MET A 34 -20.97 10.44 -2.56
CA MET A 34 -19.53 10.60 -2.55
C MET A 34 -18.88 9.82 -3.69
N GLY A 35 -18.03 10.47 -4.45
CA GLY A 35 -17.28 9.88 -5.55
C GLY A 35 -15.81 9.61 -5.23
N VAL A 36 -15.11 8.98 -6.17
CA VAL A 36 -13.67 8.70 -6.08
C VAL A 36 -12.84 9.98 -5.93
N GLU A 37 -13.24 11.06 -6.59
CA GLU A 37 -12.56 12.36 -6.50
C GLU A 37 -12.66 12.95 -5.08
N ASP A 38 -13.81 12.82 -4.43
CA ASP A 38 -13.96 13.23 -3.03
C ASP A 38 -13.03 12.41 -2.11
N SER A 39 -12.89 11.12 -2.40
CA SER A 39 -12.05 10.20 -1.62
C SER A 39 -10.57 10.57 -1.69
N TYR A 40 -10.07 10.87 -2.90
CA TYR A 40 -8.70 11.35 -3.06
C TYR A 40 -8.50 12.76 -2.48
N ALA A 41 -9.52 13.62 -2.50
CA ALA A 41 -9.46 14.91 -1.83
C ALA A 41 -9.33 14.76 -0.30
N ILE A 42 -10.10 13.86 0.31
CA ILE A 42 -10.02 13.52 1.75
C ILE A 42 -8.63 12.94 2.07
N GLN A 43 -8.16 11.96 1.29
CA GLN A 43 -6.82 11.39 1.46
C GLN A 43 -5.75 12.47 1.36
N GLY A 44 -5.86 13.37 0.37
CA GLY A 44 -4.94 14.50 0.19
C GLY A 44 -4.91 15.43 1.40
N GLU A 45 -6.04 15.74 2.01
CA GLU A 45 -6.09 16.54 3.24
C GLU A 45 -5.46 15.80 4.44
N TRP A 46 -5.68 14.49 4.56
CA TRP A 46 -5.04 13.65 5.57
C TRP A 46 -3.51 13.64 5.40
N VAL A 47 -3.00 13.49 4.17
CA VAL A 47 -1.57 13.54 3.84
C VAL A 47 -0.97 14.91 4.15
N LYS A 48 -1.63 16.01 3.75
CA LYS A 48 -1.19 17.38 4.05
C LYS A 48 -1.04 17.61 5.56
N ARG A 49 -1.95 17.07 6.38
CA ARG A 49 -1.86 17.14 7.84
C ARG A 49 -0.68 16.38 8.39
N GLY A 50 -0.43 15.18 7.87
CA GLY A 50 0.75 14.40 8.24
C GLY A 50 2.04 15.19 7.99
N ILE A 51 2.17 15.80 6.81
CA ILE A 51 3.32 16.63 6.45
C ILE A 51 3.42 17.88 7.34
N ALA A 52 2.31 18.57 7.56
CA ALA A 52 2.27 19.74 8.45
C ALA A 52 2.60 19.39 9.91
N GLY A 53 2.28 18.17 10.33
CA GLY A 53 2.67 17.58 11.63
C GLY A 53 4.13 17.09 11.69
N GLY A 54 4.93 17.27 10.63
CA GLY A 54 6.34 16.91 10.59
C GLY A 54 6.63 15.51 10.05
N ARG A 55 5.62 14.75 9.60
CA ARG A 55 5.84 13.46 8.95
C ARG A 55 6.44 13.66 7.56
N ARG A 56 7.41 12.84 7.21
CA ARG A 56 8.07 12.89 5.91
C ARG A 56 7.49 11.82 4.98
N LEU A 57 6.88 12.26 3.88
CA LEU A 57 6.43 11.38 2.81
C LEU A 57 7.66 10.72 2.15
N VAL A 58 7.61 9.41 1.96
CA VAL A 58 8.75 8.64 1.41
C VAL A 58 8.34 7.71 0.28
N GLY A 59 7.07 7.64 -0.06
CA GLY A 59 6.61 6.77 -1.12
C GLY A 59 5.10 6.62 -1.20
N ARG A 60 4.70 5.61 -1.94
CA ARG A 60 3.30 5.27 -2.20
C ARG A 60 3.11 3.75 -2.18
N LYS A 61 1.91 3.30 -1.85
CA LYS A 61 1.47 1.92 -2.06
C LYS A 61 0.37 1.87 -3.11
N ILE A 62 0.23 0.75 -3.79
CA ILE A 62 -0.80 0.51 -4.78
C ILE A 62 -1.63 -0.68 -4.31
N GLY A 63 -2.92 -0.47 -4.13
CA GLY A 63 -3.87 -1.50 -3.74
C GLY A 63 -4.73 -1.98 -4.90
N LEU A 64 -5.45 -3.09 -4.68
CA LEU A 64 -6.42 -3.64 -5.64
C LEU A 64 -5.83 -3.93 -7.02
N THR A 65 -4.59 -4.39 -7.08
CA THR A 65 -3.88 -4.71 -8.31
C THR A 65 -4.22 -6.09 -8.87
N SER A 66 -4.83 -6.96 -8.07
CA SER A 66 -5.26 -8.28 -8.48
C SER A 66 -6.64 -8.23 -9.16
N ARG A 67 -6.72 -8.73 -10.40
CA ARG A 67 -7.99 -8.83 -11.14
C ARG A 67 -9.05 -9.62 -10.37
N VAL A 68 -8.64 -10.70 -9.70
CA VAL A 68 -9.55 -11.53 -8.88
C VAL A 68 -10.15 -10.70 -7.74
N MET A 69 -9.35 -9.85 -7.10
CA MET A 69 -9.84 -8.96 -6.04
C MET A 69 -10.73 -7.86 -6.59
N GLN A 70 -10.39 -7.29 -7.73
CA GLN A 70 -11.24 -6.30 -8.41
C GLN A 70 -12.62 -6.88 -8.75
N GLU A 71 -12.66 -8.07 -9.32
CA GLU A 71 -13.91 -8.77 -9.64
C GLU A 71 -14.72 -9.10 -8.37
N ALA A 72 -14.06 -9.56 -7.30
CA ALA A 72 -14.72 -9.90 -6.03
C ALA A 72 -15.29 -8.69 -5.29
N THR A 73 -14.70 -7.51 -5.46
CA THR A 73 -15.12 -6.27 -4.80
C THR A 73 -15.97 -5.36 -5.69
N GLY A 74 -16.10 -5.69 -6.98
CA GLY A 74 -16.78 -4.84 -7.98
C GLY A 74 -16.01 -3.55 -8.31
N ILE A 75 -14.72 -3.49 -7.97
CA ILE A 75 -13.83 -2.35 -8.21
C ILE A 75 -13.07 -2.59 -9.51
N THR A 76 -13.01 -1.60 -10.38
CA THR A 76 -12.51 -1.75 -11.75
C THR A 76 -11.11 -1.20 -11.98
N GLU A 77 -10.54 -0.48 -11.00
CA GLU A 77 -9.19 0.08 -11.07
C GLU A 77 -8.46 -0.06 -9.73
N PRO A 78 -7.12 -0.04 -9.73
CA PRO A 78 -6.34 0.05 -8.49
C PRO A 78 -6.60 1.33 -7.71
N ASP A 79 -6.20 1.34 -6.44
CA ASP A 79 -6.11 2.52 -5.60
C ASP A 79 -4.68 2.77 -5.16
N TYR A 80 -4.43 3.90 -4.49
CA TYR A 80 -3.11 4.18 -3.92
C TYR A 80 -3.21 4.88 -2.57
N GLY A 81 -2.15 4.73 -1.77
CA GLY A 81 -1.97 5.42 -0.49
C GLY A 81 -0.57 6.02 -0.36
N ALA A 82 -0.41 6.92 0.59
CA ALA A 82 0.84 7.58 0.92
C ALA A 82 1.59 6.81 2.03
N ILE A 83 2.90 6.66 1.89
CA ILE A 83 3.79 6.05 2.89
C ILE A 83 4.61 7.14 3.55
N PHE A 84 4.53 7.24 4.87
CA PHE A 84 5.39 8.12 5.66
C PHE A 84 6.59 7.36 6.24
N ALA A 85 7.67 8.07 6.52
CA ALA A 85 8.92 7.49 7.01
C ALA A 85 8.78 6.74 8.34
N ASP A 86 7.87 7.18 9.20
CA ASP A 86 7.55 6.56 10.48
C ASP A 86 6.73 5.25 10.36
N GLN A 87 6.28 4.93 9.15
CA GLN A 87 5.58 3.68 8.81
C GLN A 87 6.50 2.63 8.15
N VAL A 88 7.80 2.89 8.07
CA VAL A 88 8.75 2.00 7.39
C VAL A 88 9.60 1.26 8.41
N TYR A 89 9.46 -0.06 8.45
CA TYR A 89 10.21 -0.95 9.32
C TYR A 89 11.23 -1.77 8.53
N GLU A 90 12.30 -2.14 9.19
CA GLU A 90 13.33 -3.02 8.63
C GLU A 90 13.05 -4.49 8.94
N ASN A 91 13.65 -5.39 8.15
CA ASN A 91 13.63 -6.82 8.41
C ASN A 91 14.14 -7.13 9.83
N GLY A 92 13.44 -8.02 10.54
CA GLY A 92 13.73 -8.38 11.92
C GLY A 92 13.08 -7.47 12.97
N SER A 93 12.30 -6.47 12.56
CA SER A 93 11.62 -5.58 13.51
C SER A 93 10.63 -6.31 14.40
N VAL A 94 10.57 -5.90 15.66
CA VAL A 94 9.48 -6.19 16.59
C VAL A 94 8.51 -5.02 16.53
N ILE A 95 7.26 -5.29 16.20
CA ILE A 95 6.24 -4.30 15.91
C ILE A 95 5.13 -4.41 16.95
N GLU A 96 4.79 -3.28 17.56
CA GLU A 96 3.69 -3.21 18.52
C GLU A 96 2.35 -3.39 17.81
N HIS A 97 1.69 -4.56 17.98
CA HIS A 97 0.40 -4.86 17.34
C HIS A 97 -0.67 -3.83 17.69
N ALA A 98 -0.67 -3.39 18.96
CA ALA A 98 -1.65 -2.46 19.50
C ALA A 98 -1.58 -1.05 18.87
N GLN A 99 -0.59 -0.72 18.05
CA GLN A 99 -0.59 0.56 17.32
C GLN A 99 -1.41 0.54 16.03
N PHE A 100 -1.97 -0.60 15.65
CA PHE A 100 -2.79 -0.76 14.44
C PHE A 100 -4.18 -1.29 14.78
N SER A 101 -5.11 -1.09 13.84
CA SER A 101 -6.44 -1.70 13.87
C SER A 101 -6.54 -2.76 12.77
N ASN A 102 -7.12 -3.94 13.10
CA ASN A 102 -7.37 -5.00 12.11
C ASN A 102 -6.13 -5.42 11.30
N VAL A 103 -5.05 -5.76 11.99
CA VAL A 103 -3.75 -6.06 11.36
C VAL A 103 -3.85 -7.21 10.39
N ARG A 104 -3.46 -6.96 9.16
CA ARG A 104 -3.29 -7.97 8.11
C ARG A 104 -1.99 -7.71 7.38
N ILE A 105 -1.41 -8.77 6.83
CA ILE A 105 -0.15 -8.71 6.08
C ILE A 105 -0.40 -9.15 4.64
N GLU A 106 0.24 -8.45 3.72
CA GLU A 106 0.34 -8.78 2.32
C GLU A 106 1.79 -8.84 1.86
N VAL A 107 2.07 -9.74 0.91
CA VAL A 107 3.40 -9.91 0.32
C VAL A 107 3.49 -9.09 -0.95
N GLU A 108 4.54 -8.26 -1.05
CA GLU A 108 4.74 -7.32 -2.15
C GLU A 108 6.18 -7.23 -2.62
N LEU A 109 6.39 -6.49 -3.69
CA LEU A 109 7.69 -5.96 -4.08
C LEU A 109 7.68 -4.43 -3.95
N ALA A 110 8.74 -3.89 -3.36
CA ALA A 110 8.97 -2.45 -3.29
C ALA A 110 9.98 -2.03 -4.37
N PHE A 111 9.60 -1.02 -5.17
CA PHE A 111 10.46 -0.38 -6.16
C PHE A 111 11.04 0.89 -5.56
N VAL A 112 12.35 1.06 -5.61
CA VAL A 112 13.04 2.28 -5.16
C VAL A 112 13.53 3.05 -6.38
N LEU A 113 13.11 4.29 -6.52
CA LEU A 113 13.39 5.07 -7.71
C LEU A 113 14.74 5.79 -7.64
N LYS A 114 15.52 5.76 -8.73
CA LYS A 114 16.75 6.56 -8.93
C LYS A 114 16.51 7.85 -9.68
N GLU A 115 15.35 8.01 -10.31
CA GLU A 115 14.93 9.18 -11.09
C GLU A 115 13.46 9.49 -10.83
N ASP A 116 13.05 10.75 -11.07
CA ASP A 116 11.62 11.12 -11.04
C ASP A 116 10.87 10.38 -12.14
N LEU A 117 9.65 9.96 -11.85
CA LEU A 117 8.79 9.24 -12.77
C LEU A 117 7.40 9.87 -12.83
N ALA A 118 6.99 10.27 -14.02
CA ALA A 118 5.73 10.97 -14.24
C ALA A 118 4.98 10.41 -15.46
N GLY A 119 3.62 10.53 -15.42
CA GLY A 119 2.77 10.45 -16.59
C GLY A 119 2.79 11.76 -17.41
N PRO A 120 1.94 11.87 -18.44
CA PRO A 120 1.07 10.82 -18.96
C PRO A 120 1.85 9.80 -19.80
N ASN A 121 1.23 8.66 -20.07
CA ASN A 121 1.78 7.60 -20.92
C ASN A 121 3.06 6.93 -20.35
N CYS A 122 3.26 6.98 -19.03
CA CYS A 122 4.31 6.22 -18.39
C CYS A 122 4.11 4.72 -18.69
N SER A 123 5.14 4.09 -19.22
CA SER A 123 5.16 2.68 -19.59
C SER A 123 5.96 1.84 -18.59
N ILE A 124 5.83 0.52 -18.68
CA ILE A 124 6.66 -0.41 -17.92
C ILE A 124 8.18 -0.17 -18.16
N PHE A 125 8.57 0.21 -19.37
CA PHE A 125 9.97 0.48 -19.70
C PHE A 125 10.50 1.74 -19.02
N ASP A 126 9.64 2.75 -18.83
CA ASP A 126 9.98 3.95 -18.08
C ASP A 126 10.18 3.62 -16.60
N VAL A 127 9.31 2.78 -16.03
CA VAL A 127 9.43 2.30 -14.64
C VAL A 127 10.74 1.54 -14.45
N LEU A 128 11.02 0.55 -15.30
CA LEU A 128 12.24 -0.27 -15.17
C LEU A 128 13.50 0.59 -15.28
N ARG A 129 13.53 1.59 -16.17
CA ARG A 129 14.64 2.53 -16.32
C ARG A 129 14.81 3.44 -15.11
N ALA A 130 13.70 3.94 -14.53
CA ALA A 130 13.70 4.85 -13.39
C ALA A 130 13.95 4.16 -12.04
N THR A 131 13.86 2.81 -11.98
CA THR A 131 14.08 2.02 -10.77
C THR A 131 15.56 1.77 -10.55
N ASP A 132 16.03 2.03 -9.33
CA ASP A 132 17.39 1.69 -8.90
C ASP A 132 17.48 0.20 -8.54
N TYR A 133 16.61 -0.20 -7.61
CA TYR A 133 16.49 -1.59 -7.20
C TYR A 133 15.07 -1.95 -6.76
N VAL A 134 14.80 -3.24 -6.72
CA VAL A 134 13.58 -3.84 -6.19
C VAL A 134 13.95 -4.69 -4.98
N VAL A 135 13.15 -4.62 -3.93
CA VAL A 135 13.32 -5.43 -2.72
C VAL A 135 12.03 -6.12 -2.32
N PRO A 136 12.11 -7.28 -1.68
CA PRO A 136 11.01 -7.86 -0.95
C PRO A 136 10.38 -6.87 0.04
N ALA A 137 9.05 -6.90 0.14
CA ALA A 137 8.32 -6.08 1.09
C ALA A 137 7.08 -6.80 1.64
N LEU A 138 6.71 -6.43 2.87
CA LEU A 138 5.42 -6.76 3.45
C LEU A 138 4.64 -5.46 3.63
N GLU A 139 3.38 -5.42 3.21
CA GLU A 139 2.47 -4.36 3.61
C GLU A 139 1.73 -4.77 4.89
N ILE A 140 1.69 -3.87 5.87
CA ILE A 140 0.85 -3.98 7.06
C ILE A 140 -0.39 -3.17 6.81
N LEU A 141 -1.52 -3.83 6.67
CA LEU A 141 -2.82 -3.20 6.54
C LEU A 141 -3.37 -2.83 7.92
N SER A 142 -3.91 -1.63 8.03
CA SER A 142 -4.61 -1.12 9.20
C SER A 142 -5.75 -0.20 8.77
N SER A 143 -6.96 -0.55 9.13
CA SER A 143 -8.15 0.18 8.69
C SER A 143 -8.67 1.13 9.74
N ARG A 144 -8.92 2.39 9.37
CA ARG A 144 -9.60 3.41 10.19
C ARG A 144 -11.08 3.54 9.87
N ILE A 145 -11.55 2.80 8.87
CA ILE A 145 -12.97 2.70 8.49
C ILE A 145 -13.42 1.23 8.63
N GLU A 146 -14.65 1.02 9.09
CA GLU A 146 -15.26 -0.32 9.20
C GLU A 146 -15.11 -1.11 7.90
N MET A 147 -14.84 -2.43 8.03
CA MET A 147 -14.49 -3.26 6.87
C MET A 147 -15.70 -3.85 6.15
N LYS A 148 -16.76 -4.18 6.90
CA LYS A 148 -17.94 -4.87 6.35
C LYS A 148 -18.78 -3.92 5.49
N GLY A 149 -18.90 -4.22 4.20
CA GLY A 149 -19.63 -3.38 3.25
C GLY A 149 -18.84 -2.21 2.67
N ARG A 150 -17.51 -2.17 2.93
CA ARG A 150 -16.58 -1.17 2.40
C ARG A 150 -16.61 -1.14 0.89
N THR A 151 -16.60 0.06 0.34
CA THR A 151 -16.50 0.35 -1.09
C THR A 151 -15.15 1.01 -1.43
N ILE A 152 -14.90 1.26 -2.71
CA ILE A 152 -13.68 1.94 -3.17
C ILE A 152 -13.52 3.33 -2.54
N VAL A 153 -14.60 4.07 -2.35
CA VAL A 153 -14.54 5.43 -1.78
C VAL A 153 -14.10 5.41 -0.31
N ASP A 154 -14.51 4.39 0.44
CA ASP A 154 -14.05 4.18 1.82
C ASP A 154 -12.55 3.86 1.85
N THR A 155 -12.11 2.93 0.98
CA THR A 155 -10.72 2.47 0.93
C THR A 155 -9.76 3.59 0.58
N ILE A 156 -10.05 4.35 -0.48
CA ILE A 156 -9.21 5.49 -0.90
C ILE A 156 -9.13 6.54 0.21
N SER A 157 -10.27 6.91 0.79
CA SER A 157 -10.32 7.92 1.87
C SER A 157 -9.46 7.52 3.07
N ASP A 158 -9.40 6.21 3.35
CA ASP A 158 -8.61 5.58 4.42
C ASP A 158 -7.16 5.31 4.02
N ASN A 159 -6.59 6.13 3.15
CA ASN A 159 -5.21 5.95 2.64
C ASN A 159 -4.96 4.53 2.13
N ALA A 160 -5.93 3.95 1.42
CA ALA A 160 -5.93 2.58 0.92
C ALA A 160 -5.63 1.53 2.01
N ALA A 161 -6.07 1.80 3.25
CA ALA A 161 -5.87 0.98 4.45
C ALA A 161 -4.40 0.72 4.82
N LEU A 162 -3.45 1.52 4.33
CA LEU A 162 -2.05 1.38 4.73
C LEU A 162 -1.89 1.67 6.23
N GLY A 163 -1.27 0.74 6.94
CA GLY A 163 -0.77 0.92 8.31
C GLY A 163 0.74 1.20 8.30
N ALA A 164 1.51 0.29 7.70
CA ALA A 164 2.97 0.37 7.62
C ALA A 164 3.51 -0.57 6.53
N MET A 165 4.84 -0.61 6.41
CA MET A 165 5.52 -1.61 5.59
C MET A 165 6.77 -2.14 6.30
N VAL A 166 7.17 -3.36 5.94
CA VAL A 166 8.47 -3.93 6.29
C VAL A 166 9.21 -4.24 4.98
N TYR A 167 10.46 -3.85 4.86
CA TYR A 167 11.27 -4.22 3.70
C TYR A 167 12.54 -4.94 4.12
N GLY A 168 13.11 -5.73 3.20
CA GLY A 168 14.30 -6.49 3.50
C GLY A 168 14.71 -7.43 2.37
N GLY A 169 15.34 -8.55 2.72
CA GLY A 169 15.89 -9.47 1.73
C GLY A 169 17.09 -8.87 0.98
N ASN A 170 17.28 -9.30 -0.26
CA ASN A 170 18.38 -8.89 -1.12
C ASN A 170 17.86 -7.90 -2.17
N PRO A 171 18.33 -6.63 -2.20
CA PRO A 171 17.99 -5.71 -3.27
C PRO A 171 18.56 -6.21 -4.60
N VAL A 172 17.75 -6.17 -5.65
CA VAL A 172 18.13 -6.60 -7.01
C VAL A 172 17.81 -5.49 -8.01
N ARG A 173 18.64 -5.38 -9.05
CA ARG A 173 18.32 -4.49 -10.17
C ARG A 173 17.19 -5.11 -11.00
N PRO A 174 16.28 -4.30 -11.58
CA PRO A 174 15.19 -4.82 -12.39
C PRO A 174 15.62 -5.71 -13.56
N GLU A 175 16.80 -5.46 -14.14
CA GLU A 175 17.38 -6.22 -15.24
C GLU A 175 17.98 -7.58 -14.84
N ASP A 176 18.27 -7.78 -13.55
CA ASP A 176 18.95 -8.99 -13.06
C ASP A 176 17.96 -10.11 -12.68
N VAL A 177 16.65 -9.84 -12.71
CA VAL A 177 15.62 -10.80 -12.30
C VAL A 177 14.38 -10.69 -13.16
N ASP A 178 13.74 -11.81 -13.45
CA ASP A 178 12.40 -11.81 -14.05
C ASP A 178 11.38 -11.49 -12.95
N LEU A 179 11.11 -10.17 -12.78
CA LEU A 179 10.21 -9.64 -11.75
C LEU A 179 8.81 -10.26 -11.81
N ARG A 180 8.35 -10.64 -12.99
CA ARG A 180 7.04 -11.26 -13.18
C ARG A 180 6.93 -12.61 -12.47
N TRP A 181 8.04 -13.34 -12.39
CA TRP A 181 8.10 -14.68 -11.82
C TRP A 181 8.68 -14.74 -10.40
N VAL A 182 8.95 -13.59 -9.79
CA VAL A 182 9.24 -13.57 -8.35
C VAL A 182 8.06 -14.17 -7.61
N SER A 183 8.36 -15.14 -6.76
CA SER A 183 7.37 -15.84 -5.93
C SER A 183 7.71 -15.68 -4.46
N ALA A 184 6.73 -15.85 -3.60
CA ALA A 184 6.96 -15.90 -2.17
C ALA A 184 6.05 -16.91 -1.48
N LEU A 185 6.58 -17.45 -0.38
CA LEU A 185 5.84 -18.22 0.61
C LEU A 185 5.61 -17.33 1.83
N LEU A 186 4.36 -17.14 2.22
CA LEU A 186 3.99 -16.36 3.39
C LEU A 186 3.68 -17.31 4.56
N TYR A 187 4.41 -17.13 5.65
CA TYR A 187 4.25 -17.91 6.87
C TYR A 187 3.68 -17.05 7.99
N ARG A 188 2.84 -17.67 8.82
CA ARG A 188 2.54 -17.20 10.15
C ARG A 188 3.03 -18.26 11.15
N ASN A 189 3.92 -17.83 12.04
CA ASN A 189 4.68 -18.71 12.90
C ASN A 189 5.48 -19.73 12.06
N GLU A 190 5.18 -21.01 12.15
CA GLU A 190 5.91 -22.07 11.41
C GLU A 190 5.10 -22.64 10.23
N SER A 191 3.89 -22.09 9.99
CA SER A 191 2.97 -22.62 8.98
C SER A 191 2.92 -21.72 7.74
N ILE A 192 2.97 -22.31 6.53
CA ILE A 192 2.68 -21.59 5.29
C ILE A 192 1.17 -21.31 5.26
N GLU A 193 0.81 -20.05 5.18
CA GLU A 193 -0.59 -19.59 5.11
C GLU A 193 -1.01 -19.27 3.67
N ASP A 194 -0.09 -18.73 2.87
CA ASP A 194 -0.37 -18.42 1.47
C ASP A 194 0.90 -18.42 0.63
N THR A 195 0.73 -18.46 -0.68
CA THR A 195 1.80 -18.41 -1.67
C THR A 195 1.36 -17.57 -2.86
N GLY A 196 2.30 -16.86 -3.47
CA GLY A 196 1.96 -16.04 -4.63
C GLY A 196 3.10 -15.83 -5.59
N VAL A 197 2.75 -15.30 -6.77
CA VAL A 197 3.69 -14.92 -7.83
C VAL A 197 3.38 -13.49 -8.25
N ALA A 198 4.40 -12.67 -8.41
CA ALA A 198 4.27 -11.24 -8.71
C ALA A 198 3.55 -10.93 -10.03
N ALA A 199 3.37 -11.90 -10.93
CA ALA A 199 2.49 -11.80 -12.09
C ALA A 199 1.03 -11.48 -11.72
N ALA A 200 0.58 -11.75 -10.49
CA ALA A 200 -0.76 -11.40 -10.01
C ALA A 200 -0.98 -9.89 -9.96
N VAL A 201 0.09 -9.11 -9.85
CA VAL A 201 0.05 -7.64 -9.89
C VAL A 201 -0.05 -7.16 -11.34
N LEU A 202 -1.27 -6.94 -11.83
CA LEU A 202 -1.53 -6.42 -13.18
C LEU A 202 -0.70 -7.11 -14.28
N ASN A 203 -0.45 -8.41 -14.15
CA ASN A 203 0.40 -9.22 -15.04
C ASN A 203 1.93 -8.97 -14.94
N HIS A 204 2.36 -7.86 -14.31
CA HIS A 204 3.77 -7.55 -14.03
C HIS A 204 3.84 -6.45 -12.96
N PRO A 205 4.63 -6.58 -11.88
CA PRO A 205 4.61 -5.62 -10.77
C PRO A 205 4.95 -4.19 -11.19
N ALA A 206 5.82 -3.98 -12.18
CA ALA A 206 6.11 -2.65 -12.71
C ALA A 206 4.89 -2.00 -13.41
N MET A 207 3.87 -2.75 -13.81
CA MET A 207 2.63 -2.17 -14.36
C MET A 207 1.84 -1.40 -13.30
N GLY A 208 1.87 -1.85 -12.03
CA GLY A 208 1.30 -1.09 -10.92
C GLY A 208 1.95 0.29 -10.80
N VAL A 209 3.27 0.32 -10.80
CA VAL A 209 4.04 1.59 -10.73
C VAL A 209 3.76 2.51 -11.93
N ALA A 210 3.67 1.95 -13.15
CA ALA A 210 3.30 2.73 -14.34
C ALA A 210 1.87 3.30 -14.23
N TRP A 211 0.92 2.49 -13.75
CA TRP A 211 -0.45 2.95 -13.48
C TRP A 211 -0.45 4.13 -12.49
N LEU A 212 0.30 3.99 -11.38
CA LEU A 212 0.37 5.04 -10.35
C LEU A 212 0.95 6.34 -10.91
N ALA A 213 2.05 6.29 -11.67
CA ALA A 213 2.65 7.47 -12.28
C ALA A 213 1.66 8.21 -13.19
N ASN A 214 0.88 7.46 -13.98
CA ASN A 214 -0.17 8.02 -14.83
C ASN A 214 -1.34 8.59 -14.02
N LYS A 215 -1.75 7.92 -12.93
CA LYS A 215 -2.84 8.36 -12.06
C LYS A 215 -2.46 9.65 -11.34
N LEU A 216 -1.26 9.73 -10.77
CA LEU A 216 -0.75 10.91 -10.07
C LEU A 216 -0.65 12.14 -11.00
N HIS A 217 -0.25 11.93 -12.27
CA HIS A 217 -0.19 13.00 -13.25
C HIS A 217 -1.54 13.71 -13.44
N ALA A 218 -2.65 12.97 -13.42
CA ALA A 218 -3.99 13.55 -13.52
C ALA A 218 -4.33 14.47 -12.33
N HIS A 219 -3.65 14.29 -11.19
CA HIS A 219 -3.78 15.12 -9.98
C HIS A 219 -2.64 16.13 -9.82
N GLY A 220 -1.77 16.31 -10.83
CA GLY A 220 -0.65 17.25 -10.81
C GLY A 220 0.51 16.82 -9.92
N ASP A 221 0.59 15.54 -9.57
CA ASP A 221 1.66 14.97 -8.73
C ASP A 221 2.57 14.02 -9.54
N THR A 222 3.74 13.69 -9.00
CA THR A 222 4.76 12.84 -9.63
C THR A 222 5.47 12.00 -8.58
N LEU A 223 5.93 10.82 -8.97
CA LEU A 223 6.85 10.03 -8.15
C LEU A 223 8.24 10.64 -8.20
N LYS A 224 8.93 10.68 -7.07
CA LYS A 224 10.23 11.33 -6.93
C LYS A 224 11.36 10.34 -6.82
N LYS A 225 12.56 10.76 -7.21
CA LYS A 225 13.78 10.04 -6.90
C LYS A 225 13.88 9.75 -5.40
N GLY A 226 14.14 8.49 -5.06
CA GLY A 226 14.20 8.01 -3.68
C GLY A 226 12.86 7.54 -3.11
N ASP A 227 11.75 7.72 -3.84
CA ASP A 227 10.46 7.18 -3.42
C ASP A 227 10.50 5.65 -3.40
N ILE A 228 9.83 5.08 -2.40
CA ILE A 228 9.57 3.65 -2.25
C ILE A 228 8.15 3.38 -2.70
N ILE A 229 7.95 2.51 -3.69
CA ILE A 229 6.63 2.18 -4.20
C ILE A 229 6.34 0.70 -3.94
N LEU A 230 5.36 0.42 -3.08
CA LEU A 230 4.76 -0.90 -2.95
C LEU A 230 3.87 -1.16 -4.16
N ALA A 231 4.22 -2.17 -4.95
CA ALA A 231 3.66 -2.35 -6.29
C ALA A 231 2.29 -3.04 -6.32
N GLY A 232 1.87 -3.60 -5.21
CA GLY A 232 0.65 -4.38 -5.06
C GLY A 232 0.92 -5.81 -4.61
N SER A 233 -0.04 -6.39 -3.93
CA SER A 233 0.07 -7.72 -3.34
C SER A 233 -0.11 -8.84 -4.37
N PHE A 234 0.64 -9.92 -4.15
CA PHE A 234 0.45 -11.18 -4.85
C PHE A 234 0.08 -12.35 -3.91
N THR A 235 -0.32 -12.03 -2.67
CA THR A 235 -1.00 -12.93 -1.74
C THR A 235 -2.33 -12.33 -1.29
N LYS A 236 -3.14 -13.14 -0.60
CA LYS A 236 -4.31 -12.60 0.12
C LYS A 236 -3.88 -11.93 1.42
N PRO A 237 -4.64 -10.95 1.91
CA PRO A 237 -4.39 -10.38 3.23
C PRO A 237 -4.50 -11.47 4.32
N MET A 238 -3.43 -11.71 5.05
CA MET A 238 -3.35 -12.66 6.15
C MET A 238 -3.54 -11.96 7.49
N TRP A 239 -4.48 -12.40 8.31
CA TRP A 239 -4.69 -11.87 9.65
C TRP A 239 -3.51 -12.20 10.57
N VAL A 240 -3.17 -11.24 11.43
CA VAL A 240 -2.07 -11.34 12.39
C VAL A 240 -2.57 -10.95 13.79
N GLU A 241 -2.17 -11.72 14.78
CA GLU A 241 -2.52 -11.52 16.19
C GLU A 241 -1.28 -11.14 17.02
N PRO A 242 -1.46 -10.56 18.21
CA PRO A 242 -0.34 -10.34 19.12
C PRO A 242 0.40 -11.66 19.43
N GLY A 243 1.72 -11.63 19.34
CA GLY A 243 2.59 -12.80 19.54
C GLY A 243 2.98 -13.51 18.25
N ASP A 244 2.31 -13.25 17.13
CA ASP A 244 2.64 -13.86 15.84
C ASP A 244 3.99 -13.39 15.29
N THR A 245 4.67 -14.32 14.66
CA THR A 245 5.83 -14.05 13.80
C THR A 245 5.42 -14.25 12.35
N VAL A 246 5.61 -13.23 11.53
CA VAL A 246 5.39 -13.29 10.09
C VAL A 246 6.72 -13.46 9.40
N HIS A 247 6.79 -14.41 8.48
CA HIS A 247 7.97 -14.65 7.65
C HIS A 247 7.52 -14.79 6.19
N ALA A 248 8.22 -14.11 5.29
CA ALA A 248 8.00 -14.25 3.85
C ALA A 248 9.31 -14.62 3.17
N ASP A 249 9.34 -15.78 2.50
CA ASP A 249 10.50 -16.30 1.78
C ASP A 249 10.31 -16.05 0.28
N TYR A 250 11.19 -15.23 -0.30
CA TYR A 250 11.20 -14.87 -1.73
C TYR A 250 12.29 -15.65 -2.51
N GLY A 251 12.75 -16.76 -1.96
CA GLY A 251 13.79 -17.58 -2.58
C GLY A 251 15.09 -16.81 -2.77
N LYS A 252 15.53 -16.60 -4.00
CA LYS A 252 16.80 -15.90 -4.30
C LYS A 252 16.85 -14.44 -3.85
N LEU A 253 15.70 -13.79 -3.67
CA LEU A 253 15.63 -12.43 -3.16
C LEU A 253 15.71 -12.37 -1.62
N GLY A 254 15.90 -13.52 -0.96
CA GLY A 254 16.00 -13.59 0.49
C GLY A 254 14.62 -13.60 1.17
N ALA A 255 14.63 -13.29 2.46
CA ALA A 255 13.43 -13.37 3.26
C ALA A 255 13.25 -12.13 4.15
N ILE A 256 12.00 -11.89 4.55
CA ILE A 256 11.63 -10.87 5.54
C ILE A 256 10.98 -11.58 6.72
N THR A 257 11.32 -11.15 7.91
CA THR A 257 10.68 -11.59 9.16
C THR A 257 10.32 -10.37 10.01
N CYS A 258 9.15 -10.35 10.59
CA CYS A 258 8.80 -9.42 11.65
C CYS A 258 7.96 -10.14 12.70
N ARG A 259 7.96 -9.61 13.93
CA ARG A 259 7.19 -10.15 15.04
C ARG A 259 6.25 -9.08 15.58
N PHE A 260 5.01 -9.47 15.83
CA PHE A 260 4.02 -8.61 16.49
C PHE A 260 3.98 -8.93 18.00
N GLN A 261 4.05 -7.90 18.84
CA GLN A 261 3.96 -8.03 20.30
C GLN A 261 2.79 -7.24 20.86
#